data_3fd8ae2e8082578776b1fe07c9d96801
#
_entry.id   3fd8ae2e8082578776b1fe07c9d96801
#
_cell.length_a   1.000
_cell.length_b   1.000
_cell.length_c   1.000
_cell.angle_alpha   90.00
_cell.angle_beta   90.00
_cell.angle_gamma   90.00
#
_symmetry.space_group_name_H-M   'P 1'
#
loop_
_entity.id
_entity.type
_entity.pdbx_description
1 polymer ?
#
loop_
_entity_poly.entity_id
_entity_poly.type
_entity_poly.pdbx_seq_one_letter_code
_entity_poly.pdbx_strand_id
1 'polypeptide(L)'
;MKQDLTWGWAFGCVAALAIQAALMVLVAPWFAGWVHRLAGRLVGEPRFPAGGRWQEIWHQFRRPSLYGRQDGLNGIFCALALVLAVLACGLVPVFTLTMPGFPAPGMLLVCTILVAVGVLLDLPQAVQEASAAQQGCAAIVADALLLPVLTPVLLLTGAHDLVAFLGRLHVLSPITEGAPYVLAGVALFLATALARRDEQTASATLSGPDRAMWLLAADCMQMCWVTLAADVAWAGSLAMPGESGAENWLTQCVEGMGLWMFKLLVASFMLAVLRMALLPAGRRARVRLGAIFLLGVLAWQVTSSHVAAPSAEPENHNVEDENTQGYSTEPAPEGEPS
;
A
#
# COMPACT_ATOMS: atom_id res chain seq x y z
N MET A 1 -24.93 -7.17 14.70
CA MET A 1 -24.42 -8.04 15.79
C MET A 1 -23.28 -7.29 16.48
N LYS A 2 -23.45 -6.85 17.73
CA LYS A 2 -22.34 -6.36 18.57
C LYS A 2 -21.60 -7.61 19.02
N GLN A 3 -20.48 -7.93 18.38
CA GLN A 3 -19.58 -8.95 18.90
C GLN A 3 -18.98 -8.35 20.17
N ASP A 4 -19.27 -8.98 21.29
CA ASP A 4 -18.59 -8.67 22.53
C ASP A 4 -17.09 -8.84 22.30
N LEU A 5 -16.37 -7.72 22.38
CA LEU A 5 -14.93 -7.67 22.16
C LEU A 5 -14.26 -8.44 23.30
N THR A 6 -14.08 -9.74 23.12
CA THR A 6 -13.37 -10.54 24.12
C THR A 6 -11.89 -10.14 24.09
N TRP A 7 -11.27 -10.05 25.27
CA TRP A 7 -9.85 -9.73 25.41
C TRP A 7 -8.94 -10.63 24.56
N GLY A 8 -9.35 -11.89 24.37
CA GLY A 8 -8.63 -12.84 23.49
C GLY A 8 -8.64 -12.43 22.03
N TRP A 9 -9.75 -11.85 21.55
CA TRP A 9 -9.85 -11.33 20.18
C TRP A 9 -8.98 -10.11 19.96
N ALA A 10 -8.97 -9.14 20.89
CA ALA A 10 -8.11 -7.96 20.83
C ALA A 10 -6.63 -8.36 20.84
N PHE A 11 -6.24 -9.32 21.67
CA PHE A 11 -4.88 -9.85 21.70
C PHE A 11 -4.50 -10.52 20.36
N GLY A 12 -5.40 -11.30 19.78
CA GLY A 12 -5.19 -11.92 18.46
C GLY A 12 -4.95 -10.89 17.37
N CYS A 13 -5.70 -9.78 17.35
CA CYS A 13 -5.51 -8.68 16.40
C CYS A 13 -4.12 -8.01 16.55
N VAL A 14 -3.74 -7.68 17.78
CA VAL A 14 -2.42 -7.07 18.05
C VAL A 14 -1.29 -8.02 17.66
N ALA A 15 -1.43 -9.31 17.96
CA ALA A 15 -0.44 -10.32 17.58
C ALA A 15 -0.33 -10.45 16.04
N ALA A 16 -1.44 -10.46 15.32
CA ALA A 16 -1.45 -10.49 13.85
C ALA A 16 -0.78 -9.27 13.24
N LEU A 17 -1.07 -8.07 13.75
CA LEU A 17 -0.41 -6.83 13.32
C LEU A 17 1.09 -6.85 13.60
N ALA A 18 1.50 -7.33 14.78
CA ALA A 18 2.90 -7.43 15.15
C ALA A 18 3.66 -8.44 14.25
N ILE A 19 3.04 -9.59 13.97
CA ILE A 19 3.59 -10.60 13.06
C ILE A 19 3.72 -10.02 11.64
N GLN A 20 2.70 -9.33 11.16
CA GLN A 20 2.71 -8.68 9.84
C GLN A 20 3.83 -7.63 9.74
N ALA A 21 3.94 -6.73 10.73
CA ALA A 21 5.00 -5.73 10.77
C ALA A 21 6.38 -6.38 10.82
N ALA A 22 6.58 -7.39 11.67
CA ALA A 22 7.83 -8.12 11.77
C ALA A 22 8.19 -8.82 10.46
N LEU A 23 7.22 -9.47 9.81
CA LEU A 23 7.40 -10.11 8.50
C LEU A 23 7.84 -9.10 7.44
N MET A 24 7.15 -7.97 7.35
CA MET A 24 7.48 -6.90 6.40
C MET A 24 8.89 -6.36 6.63
N VAL A 25 9.25 -6.03 7.86
CA VAL A 25 10.58 -5.52 8.22
C VAL A 25 11.68 -6.53 7.92
N LEU A 26 11.44 -7.83 8.18
CA LEU A 26 12.41 -8.89 7.90
C LEU A 26 12.60 -9.13 6.41
N VAL A 27 11.53 -9.09 5.63
CA VAL A 27 11.55 -9.38 4.19
C VAL A 27 12.05 -8.18 3.39
N ALA A 28 11.85 -6.93 3.86
CA ALA A 28 12.17 -5.71 3.10
C ALA A 28 13.65 -5.63 2.65
N PRO A 29 14.68 -5.82 3.51
CA PRO A 29 16.07 -5.82 3.05
C PRO A 29 16.40 -7.02 2.15
N TRP A 30 15.72 -8.15 2.36
CA TRP A 30 15.88 -9.33 1.51
C TRP A 30 15.35 -9.06 0.10
N PHE A 31 14.18 -8.44 0.00
CA PHE A 31 13.59 -7.99 -1.26
C PHE A 31 14.49 -6.99 -1.98
N ALA A 32 14.97 -5.95 -1.29
CA ALA A 32 15.90 -4.97 -1.85
C ALA A 32 17.19 -5.64 -2.38
N GLY A 33 17.81 -6.53 -1.60
CA GLY A 33 18.97 -7.31 -2.00
C GLY A 33 18.70 -8.22 -3.20
N TRP A 34 17.51 -8.81 -3.28
CA TRP A 34 17.09 -9.64 -4.41
C TRP A 34 16.94 -8.83 -5.70
N VAL A 35 16.34 -7.64 -5.62
CA VAL A 35 16.23 -6.71 -6.76
C VAL A 35 17.60 -6.29 -7.25
N HIS A 36 18.54 -5.95 -6.35
CA HIS A 36 19.93 -5.64 -6.72
C HIS A 36 20.62 -6.82 -7.41
N ARG A 37 20.41 -8.02 -6.90
CA ARG A 37 20.97 -9.25 -7.49
C ARG A 37 20.43 -9.51 -8.89
N LEU A 38 19.12 -9.33 -9.09
CA LEU A 38 18.50 -9.49 -10.40
C LEU A 38 18.99 -8.43 -11.40
N ALA A 39 19.03 -7.17 -10.99
CA ALA A 39 19.53 -6.09 -11.81
C ALA A 39 21.02 -6.30 -12.21
N GLY A 40 21.87 -6.69 -11.26
CA GLY A 40 23.28 -7.00 -11.53
C GLY A 40 23.46 -8.17 -12.50
N ARG A 41 22.61 -9.23 -12.39
CA ARG A 41 22.63 -10.35 -13.35
C ARG A 41 22.26 -9.93 -14.77
N LEU A 42 21.31 -9.03 -14.93
CA LEU A 42 20.88 -8.52 -16.23
C LEU A 42 21.97 -7.63 -16.88
N VAL A 43 22.82 -6.98 -16.09
CA VAL A 43 23.91 -6.12 -16.59
C VAL A 43 25.25 -6.87 -16.68
N GLY A 44 25.32 -8.11 -16.17
CA GLY A 44 26.56 -8.91 -16.19
C GLY A 44 27.53 -8.55 -15.06
N GLU A 45 27.07 -7.81 -14.02
CA GLU A 45 27.88 -7.46 -12.86
C GLU A 45 28.10 -8.66 -11.91
N PRO A 46 29.16 -8.61 -11.05
CA PRO A 46 29.41 -9.66 -10.07
C PRO A 46 28.22 -9.85 -9.12
N ARG A 47 27.99 -11.11 -8.74
CA ARG A 47 26.81 -11.51 -7.97
C ARG A 47 26.79 -10.88 -6.57
N PHE A 48 25.79 -10.08 -6.31
CA PHE A 48 25.50 -9.63 -4.95
C PHE A 48 25.05 -10.83 -4.09
N PRO A 49 25.59 -11.05 -2.88
CA PRO A 49 25.21 -12.18 -2.03
C PRO A 49 23.74 -12.03 -1.60
N ALA A 50 23.03 -13.18 -1.44
CA ALA A 50 21.60 -13.17 -1.16
C ALA A 50 21.23 -12.45 0.16
N GLY A 51 22.07 -12.47 1.17
CA GLY A 51 21.88 -11.76 2.44
C GLY A 51 22.70 -10.47 2.56
N GLY A 52 23.35 -10.01 1.47
CA GLY A 52 24.31 -8.90 1.52
C GLY A 52 23.71 -7.60 2.05
N ARG A 53 22.42 -7.36 1.80
CA ARG A 53 21.74 -6.15 2.31
C ARG A 53 21.60 -6.19 3.83
N TRP A 54 21.19 -7.32 4.41
CA TRP A 54 21.16 -7.51 5.86
C TRP A 54 22.54 -7.42 6.49
N GLN A 55 23.54 -8.02 5.84
CA GLN A 55 24.92 -7.93 6.31
C GLN A 55 25.43 -6.49 6.28
N GLU A 56 25.12 -5.72 5.25
CA GLU A 56 25.45 -4.29 5.15
C GLU A 56 24.81 -3.50 6.30
N ILE A 57 23.48 -3.63 6.51
CA ILE A 57 22.75 -2.96 7.57
C ILE A 57 23.35 -3.31 8.94
N TRP A 58 23.56 -4.61 9.20
CA TRP A 58 24.14 -5.07 10.47
C TRP A 58 25.55 -4.57 10.69
N HIS A 59 26.36 -4.53 9.63
CA HIS A 59 27.71 -4.02 9.68
C HIS A 59 27.75 -2.52 9.98
N GLN A 60 26.80 -1.75 9.41
CA GLN A 60 26.68 -0.32 9.70
C GLN A 60 26.23 -0.08 11.15
N PHE A 61 25.33 -0.87 11.72
CA PHE A 61 24.93 -0.74 13.12
C PHE A 61 26.10 -0.96 14.10
N ARG A 62 27.09 -1.77 13.71
CA ARG A 62 28.27 -2.05 14.54
C ARG A 62 29.39 -1.01 14.39
N ARG A 63 29.32 -0.14 13.40
CA ARG A 63 30.31 0.92 13.21
C ARG A 63 30.00 2.09 14.14
N PRO A 64 31.04 2.71 14.73
CA PRO A 64 30.84 3.94 15.49
C PRO A 64 30.33 5.05 14.53
N SER A 65 29.40 5.86 15.00
CA SER A 65 28.98 7.07 14.31
C SER A 65 30.13 8.09 14.38
N LEU A 66 30.51 8.60 13.22
CA LEU A 66 31.48 9.69 13.12
C LEU A 66 30.67 11.01 13.28
N TYR A 67 30.55 11.50 14.51
CA TYR A 67 29.79 12.72 14.79
C TYR A 67 30.53 13.98 14.34
N GLY A 68 29.99 14.66 13.31
CA GLY A 68 30.23 16.06 13.07
C GLY A 68 29.17 16.92 13.80
N ARG A 69 29.36 18.26 13.80
CA ARG A 69 28.47 19.18 14.54
C ARG A 69 27.01 19.22 14.01
N GLN A 70 26.77 18.72 12.78
CA GLN A 70 25.45 18.66 12.12
C GLN A 70 24.79 17.28 12.18
N ASP A 71 25.48 16.25 12.65
CA ASP A 71 25.06 14.85 12.54
C ASP A 71 23.95 14.48 13.52
N GLY A 72 23.77 15.21 14.60
CA GLY A 72 22.73 14.94 15.59
C GLY A 72 21.30 15.03 15.03
N LEU A 73 21.05 15.97 14.13
CA LEU A 73 19.74 16.14 13.48
C LEU A 73 19.47 15.02 12.46
N ASN A 74 20.49 14.62 11.72
CA ASN A 74 20.39 13.54 10.74
C ASN A 74 20.02 12.21 11.41
N GLY A 75 20.60 11.91 12.56
CA GLY A 75 20.25 10.74 13.37
C GLY A 75 18.80 10.74 13.81
N ILE A 76 18.27 11.90 14.25
CA ILE A 76 16.86 12.03 14.62
C ILE A 76 15.93 11.78 13.42
N PHE A 77 16.25 12.36 12.25
CA PHE A 77 15.46 12.13 11.04
C PHE A 77 15.47 10.66 10.61
N CYS A 78 16.62 10.00 10.63
CA CYS A 78 16.73 8.58 10.32
C CYS A 78 15.99 7.69 11.30
N ALA A 79 16.07 7.98 12.60
CA ALA A 79 15.34 7.24 13.63
C ALA A 79 13.82 7.43 13.49
N LEU A 80 13.35 8.66 13.27
CA LEU A 80 11.93 8.96 13.07
C LEU A 80 11.42 8.30 11.77
N ALA A 81 12.20 8.36 10.70
CA ALA A 81 11.87 7.67 9.44
C ALA A 81 11.72 6.16 9.65
N LEU A 82 12.62 5.54 10.42
CA LEU A 82 12.55 4.11 10.73
C LEU A 82 11.30 3.78 11.54
N VAL A 83 10.99 4.54 12.58
CA VAL A 83 9.78 4.33 13.40
C VAL A 83 8.52 4.43 12.56
N LEU A 84 8.40 5.46 11.73
CA LEU A 84 7.25 5.61 10.84
C LEU A 84 7.19 4.53 9.76
N ALA A 85 8.34 4.07 9.23
CA ALA A 85 8.39 2.97 8.27
C ALA A 85 7.93 1.64 8.90
N VAL A 86 8.34 1.34 10.12
CA VAL A 86 7.89 0.15 10.86
C VAL A 86 6.39 0.24 11.17
N LEU A 87 5.90 1.42 11.55
CA LEU A 87 4.48 1.65 11.74
C LEU A 87 3.70 1.40 10.43
N ALA A 88 4.17 1.93 9.31
CA ALA A 88 3.57 1.68 7.99
C ALA A 88 3.56 0.19 7.63
N CYS A 89 4.62 -0.56 7.95
CA CYS A 89 4.68 -2.02 7.76
C CYS A 89 3.58 -2.76 8.54
N GLY A 90 3.18 -2.25 9.71
CA GLY A 90 2.05 -2.81 10.47
C GLY A 90 0.68 -2.45 9.90
N LEU A 91 0.57 -1.30 9.23
CA LEU A 91 -0.71 -0.80 8.71
C LEU A 91 -1.03 -1.30 7.29
N VAL A 92 -0.02 -1.62 6.48
CA VAL A 92 -0.22 -2.16 5.12
C VAL A 92 -0.58 -3.65 5.21
N PRO A 93 -1.74 -4.10 4.73
CA PRO A 93 -2.13 -5.49 4.80
C PRO A 93 -1.21 -6.37 3.93
N VAL A 94 -0.84 -7.54 4.42
CA VAL A 94 0.05 -8.49 3.72
C VAL A 94 -0.72 -9.75 3.33
N PHE A 95 -1.40 -10.38 4.28
CA PHE A 95 -2.11 -11.64 4.09
C PHE A 95 -3.56 -11.60 4.56
N THR A 96 -3.92 -10.62 5.39
CA THR A 96 -5.29 -10.47 5.88
C THR A 96 -5.67 -9.00 5.95
N LEU A 97 -6.93 -8.70 5.68
CA LEU A 97 -7.53 -7.42 6.02
C LEU A 97 -7.67 -7.33 7.54
N THR A 98 -7.62 -6.12 8.09
CA THR A 98 -7.74 -5.91 9.54
C THR A 98 -8.99 -6.57 10.09
N MET A 99 -8.87 -7.14 11.28
CA MET A 99 -9.97 -7.84 11.93
C MET A 99 -11.13 -6.90 12.30
N PRO A 100 -12.38 -7.38 12.21
CA PRO A 100 -13.55 -6.57 12.58
C PRO A 100 -13.44 -6.11 14.04
N GLY A 101 -13.75 -4.83 14.29
CA GLY A 101 -13.67 -4.20 15.61
C GLY A 101 -12.36 -3.48 15.93
N PHE A 102 -11.34 -3.58 15.09
CA PHE A 102 -10.17 -2.72 15.17
C PHE A 102 -10.36 -1.50 14.25
N PRO A 103 -10.01 -0.29 14.69
CA PRO A 103 -10.13 0.88 13.82
C PRO A 103 -9.25 0.66 12.59
N ALA A 104 -9.89 0.51 11.44
CA ALA A 104 -9.19 0.35 10.18
C ALA A 104 -8.43 1.67 9.87
N PRO A 105 -7.15 1.61 9.54
CA PRO A 105 -6.41 2.81 9.17
C PRO A 105 -7.00 3.39 7.88
N GLY A 106 -7.22 4.69 7.87
CA GLY A 106 -7.57 5.38 6.63
C GLY A 106 -6.45 5.21 5.60
N MET A 107 -6.79 4.92 4.35
CA MET A 107 -5.77 4.77 3.30
C MET A 107 -4.93 6.04 3.14
N LEU A 108 -5.53 7.23 3.29
CA LEU A 108 -4.81 8.50 3.29
C LEU A 108 -3.78 8.59 4.42
N LEU A 109 -4.10 8.07 5.60
CA LEU A 109 -3.17 8.03 6.72
C LEU A 109 -1.93 7.19 6.37
N VAL A 110 -2.14 6.00 5.82
CA VAL A 110 -1.03 5.11 5.40
C VAL A 110 -0.16 5.78 4.34
N CYS A 111 -0.77 6.36 3.30
CA CYS A 111 -0.05 7.10 2.27
C CYS A 111 0.70 8.31 2.84
N THR A 112 0.08 9.06 3.78
CA THR A 112 0.71 10.21 4.43
C THR A 112 1.93 9.79 5.25
N ILE A 113 1.84 8.69 6.00
CA ILE A 113 2.98 8.14 6.74
C ILE A 113 4.11 7.76 5.78
N LEU A 114 3.80 7.06 4.68
CA LEU A 114 4.80 6.66 3.69
C LEU A 114 5.46 7.86 3.01
N VAL A 115 4.69 8.90 2.68
CA VAL A 115 5.24 10.16 2.14
C VAL A 115 6.11 10.85 3.19
N ALA A 116 5.69 10.90 4.45
CA ALA A 116 6.47 11.47 5.54
C ALA A 116 7.80 10.74 5.74
N VAL A 117 7.81 9.40 5.67
CA VAL A 117 9.05 8.61 5.66
C VAL A 117 9.94 9.04 4.51
N GLY A 118 9.35 9.20 3.32
CA GLY A 118 10.04 9.68 2.13
C GLY A 118 10.74 11.00 2.35
N VAL A 119 10.01 11.98 2.82
CA VAL A 119 10.53 13.32 3.12
C VAL A 119 11.66 13.26 4.15
N LEU A 120 11.48 12.51 5.24
CA LEU A 120 12.50 12.38 6.29
C LEU A 120 13.79 11.72 5.80
N LEU A 121 13.71 10.78 4.85
CA LEU A 121 14.88 10.15 4.24
C LEU A 121 15.62 11.06 3.28
N ASP A 122 14.94 12.02 2.66
CA ASP A 122 15.54 12.96 1.70
C ASP A 122 16.07 14.23 2.37
N LEU A 123 15.63 14.57 3.59
CA LEU A 123 16.08 15.74 4.36
C LEU A 123 17.59 15.80 4.59
N PRO A 124 18.28 14.72 5.00
CA PRO A 124 19.74 14.77 5.21
C PRO A 124 20.51 15.15 3.95
N GLN A 125 19.99 14.81 2.77
CA GLN A 125 20.60 15.16 1.49
C GLN A 125 20.28 16.60 1.07
N ALA A 126 19.08 17.07 1.37
CA ALA A 126 18.63 18.42 1.01
C ALA A 126 19.38 19.53 1.76
N VAL A 127 19.96 19.22 2.92
CA VAL A 127 20.61 20.22 3.79
C VAL A 127 22.09 20.47 3.43
N GLN A 128 22.74 19.59 2.62
CA GLN A 128 24.22 19.58 2.54
C GLN A 128 24.85 20.41 1.41
N GLU A 129 24.37 20.31 0.18
CA GLU A 129 24.95 21.02 -0.97
C GLU A 129 23.88 21.55 -1.91
N ALA A 130 24.13 22.70 -2.57
CA ALA A 130 23.12 23.32 -3.43
C ALA A 130 22.60 22.41 -4.57
N SER A 131 23.46 21.55 -5.13
CA SER A 131 23.09 20.59 -6.17
C SER A 131 22.29 19.40 -5.61
N ALA A 132 22.67 18.89 -4.45
CA ALA A 132 21.96 17.84 -3.71
C ALA A 132 20.64 18.37 -3.13
N ALA A 133 20.62 19.61 -2.64
CA ALA A 133 19.43 20.28 -2.17
C ALA A 133 18.34 20.39 -3.25
N GLN A 134 18.71 20.74 -4.49
CA GLN A 134 17.75 20.79 -5.60
C GLN A 134 17.15 19.42 -5.92
N GLN A 135 17.97 18.37 -5.88
CA GLN A 135 17.48 16.99 -6.11
C GLN A 135 16.60 16.50 -4.96
N GLY A 136 17.01 16.77 -3.72
CA GLY A 136 16.22 16.43 -2.53
C GLY A 136 14.88 17.16 -2.49
N CYS A 137 14.83 18.46 -2.77
CA CYS A 137 13.59 19.22 -2.87
C CYS A 137 12.67 18.70 -3.99
N ALA A 138 13.23 18.35 -5.15
CA ALA A 138 12.45 17.77 -6.25
C ALA A 138 11.87 16.39 -5.88
N ALA A 139 12.60 15.57 -5.12
CA ALA A 139 12.12 14.29 -4.62
C ALA A 139 10.99 14.48 -3.60
N ILE A 140 11.15 15.40 -2.65
CA ILE A 140 10.13 15.75 -1.64
C ILE A 140 8.83 16.23 -2.32
N VAL A 141 8.95 17.14 -3.30
CA VAL A 141 7.79 17.65 -4.04
C VAL A 141 7.10 16.52 -4.81
N ALA A 142 7.87 15.63 -5.45
CA ALA A 142 7.31 14.50 -6.19
C ALA A 142 6.60 13.49 -5.27
N ASP A 143 7.11 13.24 -4.05
CA ASP A 143 6.45 12.40 -3.06
C ASP A 143 5.18 13.07 -2.52
N ALA A 144 5.23 14.37 -2.23
CA ALA A 144 4.07 15.13 -1.77
C ALA A 144 2.94 15.18 -2.80
N LEU A 145 3.26 15.22 -4.10
CA LEU A 145 2.25 15.22 -5.18
C LEU A 145 1.44 13.92 -5.28
N LEU A 146 1.90 12.81 -4.69
CA LEU A 146 1.11 11.56 -4.65
C LEU A 146 -0.17 11.72 -3.81
N LEU A 147 -0.13 12.49 -2.72
CA LEU A 147 -1.29 12.66 -1.83
C LEU A 147 -2.49 13.33 -2.53
N PRO A 148 -2.35 14.51 -3.15
CA PRO A 148 -3.47 15.14 -3.83
C PRO A 148 -3.98 14.36 -5.05
N VAL A 149 -3.15 13.49 -5.63
CA VAL A 149 -3.58 12.61 -6.73
C VAL A 149 -4.37 11.42 -6.23
N LEU A 150 -3.99 10.83 -5.10
CA LEU A 150 -4.71 9.69 -4.51
C LEU A 150 -5.99 10.10 -3.78
N THR A 151 -6.06 11.31 -3.22
CA THR A 151 -7.20 11.80 -2.43
C THR A 151 -8.54 11.72 -3.19
N PRO A 152 -8.67 12.20 -4.44
CA PRO A 152 -9.93 12.11 -5.18
C PRO A 152 -10.38 10.66 -5.42
N VAL A 153 -9.45 9.75 -5.73
CA VAL A 153 -9.77 8.32 -5.94
C VAL A 153 -10.39 7.73 -4.69
N LEU A 154 -9.85 8.07 -3.53
CA LEU A 154 -10.32 7.55 -2.25
C LEU A 154 -11.67 8.16 -1.83
N LEU A 155 -11.84 9.46 -2.03
CA LEU A 155 -13.08 10.15 -1.68
C LEU A 155 -14.25 9.64 -2.53
N LEU A 156 -14.02 9.39 -3.81
CA LEU A 156 -15.06 8.95 -4.73
C LEU A 156 -15.46 7.49 -4.58
N THR A 157 -14.52 6.64 -4.21
CA THR A 157 -14.86 5.25 -3.86
C THR A 157 -15.73 5.19 -2.61
N GLY A 158 -15.90 6.30 -1.86
CA GLY A 158 -16.66 6.36 -0.60
C GLY A 158 -16.05 5.44 0.46
N ALA A 159 -14.82 4.99 0.25
CA ALA A 159 -14.12 4.11 1.16
C ALA A 159 -13.21 4.97 2.04
N HIS A 160 -13.67 5.28 3.25
CA HIS A 160 -12.87 6.04 4.21
C HIS A 160 -11.67 5.23 4.73
N ASP A 161 -11.82 3.90 4.74
CA ASP A 161 -10.84 2.97 5.31
C ASP A 161 -10.16 2.15 4.21
N LEU A 162 -8.87 1.84 4.42
CA LEU A 162 -8.09 0.96 3.54
C LEU A 162 -8.76 -0.42 3.37
N VAL A 163 -9.33 -0.95 4.45
CA VAL A 163 -10.02 -2.24 4.46
C VAL A 163 -11.28 -2.20 3.59
N ALA A 164 -12.10 -1.16 3.72
CA ALA A 164 -13.31 -1.00 2.90
C ALA A 164 -12.96 -0.82 1.42
N PHE A 165 -11.87 -0.12 1.11
CA PHE A 165 -11.36 0.05 -0.25
C PHE A 165 -10.91 -1.27 -0.87
N LEU A 166 -10.01 -1.99 -0.18
CA LEU A 166 -9.50 -3.28 -0.67
C LEU A 166 -10.58 -4.36 -0.68
N GLY A 167 -11.52 -4.34 0.27
CA GLY A 167 -12.68 -5.22 0.27
C GLY A 167 -13.58 -5.05 -0.95
N ARG A 168 -13.79 -3.81 -1.41
CA ARG A 168 -14.50 -3.55 -2.68
C ARG A 168 -13.72 -4.08 -3.88
N LEU A 169 -12.40 -3.86 -3.92
CA LEU A 169 -11.55 -4.37 -4.98
C LEU A 169 -11.48 -5.90 -5.01
N HIS A 170 -11.64 -6.56 -3.87
CA HIS A 170 -11.62 -8.01 -3.77
C HIS A 170 -12.77 -8.66 -4.56
N VAL A 171 -13.93 -8.04 -4.60
CA VAL A 171 -15.13 -8.53 -5.30
C VAL A 171 -15.08 -8.24 -6.81
N LEU A 172 -14.32 -7.22 -7.23
CA LEU A 172 -14.26 -6.81 -8.64
C LEU A 172 -13.38 -7.77 -9.46
N SER A 173 -13.87 -8.16 -10.63
CA SER A 173 -13.05 -8.91 -11.59
C SER A 173 -11.93 -8.01 -12.14
N PRO A 174 -10.64 -8.41 -12.03
CA PRO A 174 -9.52 -7.57 -12.45
C PRO A 174 -9.50 -7.28 -13.97
N ILE A 175 -10.16 -8.11 -14.78
CA ILE A 175 -10.12 -8.01 -16.25
C ILE A 175 -11.22 -7.09 -16.78
N THR A 176 -12.39 -7.07 -16.16
CA THR A 176 -13.55 -6.32 -16.65
C THR A 176 -13.74 -5.00 -15.92
N GLU A 177 -14.22 -5.06 -14.70
CA GLU A 177 -14.55 -3.88 -13.89
C GLU A 177 -13.35 -3.32 -13.13
N GLY A 178 -12.37 -4.16 -12.82
CA GLY A 178 -11.16 -3.82 -12.08
C GLY A 178 -10.03 -3.21 -12.94
N ALA A 179 -10.16 -3.19 -14.28
CA ALA A 179 -9.09 -2.72 -15.17
C ALA A 179 -8.53 -1.31 -14.81
N PRO A 180 -9.35 -0.30 -14.44
CA PRO A 180 -8.83 1.00 -14.00
C PRO A 180 -7.96 0.90 -12.74
N TYR A 181 -8.29 0.02 -11.81
CA TYR A 181 -7.53 -0.18 -10.57
C TYR A 181 -6.22 -0.93 -10.82
N VAL A 182 -6.21 -1.89 -11.76
CA VAL A 182 -4.97 -2.53 -12.20
C VAL A 182 -4.01 -1.51 -12.79
N LEU A 183 -4.49 -0.62 -13.67
CA LEU A 183 -3.70 0.48 -14.21
C LEU A 183 -3.25 1.47 -13.12
N ALA A 184 -4.11 1.78 -12.15
CA ALA A 184 -3.76 2.63 -11.02
C ALA A 184 -2.67 1.98 -10.15
N GLY A 185 -2.76 0.67 -9.89
CA GLY A 185 -1.73 -0.08 -9.17
C GLY A 185 -0.39 -0.08 -9.90
N VAL A 186 -0.39 -0.31 -11.23
CA VAL A 186 0.83 -0.25 -12.05
C VAL A 186 1.41 1.17 -12.05
N ALA A 187 0.59 2.21 -12.20
CA ALA A 187 1.05 3.59 -12.17
C ALA A 187 1.61 3.98 -10.79
N LEU A 188 0.97 3.53 -9.70
CA LEU A 188 1.46 3.71 -8.33
C LEU A 188 2.81 2.99 -8.13
N PHE A 189 2.94 1.77 -8.62
CA PHE A 189 4.20 1.05 -8.63
C PHE A 189 5.31 1.81 -9.36
N LEU A 190 5.04 2.31 -10.57
CA LEU A 190 6.01 3.09 -11.33
C LEU A 190 6.40 4.39 -10.62
N ALA A 191 5.42 5.11 -10.06
CA ALA A 191 5.64 6.37 -9.36
C ALA A 191 6.53 6.20 -8.11
N THR A 192 6.34 5.12 -7.36
CA THR A 192 6.98 4.89 -6.06
C THR A 192 8.24 4.03 -6.16
N ALA A 193 8.24 2.97 -6.98
CA ALA A 193 9.37 2.08 -7.15
C ALA A 193 10.55 2.74 -7.90
N LEU A 194 10.28 3.74 -8.74
CA LEU A 194 11.30 4.55 -9.41
C LEU A 194 11.82 5.71 -8.56
N ALA A 195 11.21 5.99 -7.42
CA ALA A 195 11.73 6.92 -6.42
C ALA A 195 13.00 6.33 -5.76
N ARG A 196 14.03 6.05 -6.59
CA ARG A 196 15.30 5.56 -6.07
C ARG A 196 16.02 6.71 -5.40
N ARG A 197 16.17 6.62 -4.09
CA ARG A 197 17.07 7.46 -3.34
C ARG A 197 18.49 7.07 -3.67
N ASP A 198 19.32 8.06 -3.91
CA ASP A 198 20.71 7.80 -4.24
C ASP A 198 21.49 7.35 -3.00
N GLU A 199 21.66 6.02 -2.90
CA GLU A 199 22.40 5.41 -1.80
C GLU A 199 23.86 5.86 -1.74
N GLN A 200 24.42 6.28 -2.89
CA GLN A 200 25.79 6.80 -2.94
C GLN A 200 25.86 8.17 -2.26
N THR A 201 24.91 9.05 -2.54
CA THR A 201 24.83 10.36 -1.85
C THR A 201 24.54 10.18 -0.37
N ALA A 202 23.58 9.31 0.00
CA ALA A 202 23.31 9.00 1.40
C ALA A 202 24.53 8.36 2.10
N SER A 203 25.32 7.55 1.39
CA SER A 203 26.54 6.95 1.96
C SER A 203 27.67 7.95 2.20
N ALA A 204 27.69 9.05 1.48
CA ALA A 204 28.65 10.13 1.69
C ALA A 204 28.30 11.00 2.90
N THR A 205 27.01 11.05 3.27
CA THR A 205 26.47 11.96 4.28
C THR A 205 26.19 11.30 5.63
N LEU A 206 25.87 10.00 5.61
CA LEU A 206 25.48 9.23 6.79
C LEU A 206 26.51 8.14 7.11
N SER A 207 26.83 7.98 8.38
CA SER A 207 27.77 6.96 8.85
C SER A 207 27.21 6.14 10.00
N GLY A 208 27.70 4.90 10.15
CA GLY A 208 27.34 4.04 11.27
C GLY A 208 25.86 3.76 11.42
N PRO A 209 25.31 3.85 12.65
CA PRO A 209 23.90 3.53 12.94
C PRO A 209 22.90 4.36 12.13
N ASP A 210 23.17 5.63 11.86
CA ASP A 210 22.29 6.53 11.12
C ASP A 210 22.09 6.04 9.69
N ARG A 211 23.17 5.61 9.04
CA ARG A 211 23.12 4.98 7.73
C ARG A 211 22.33 3.66 7.78
N ALA A 212 22.52 2.84 8.81
CA ALA A 212 21.79 1.58 8.95
C ALA A 212 20.28 1.82 9.09
N MET A 213 19.87 2.79 9.92
CA MET A 213 18.47 3.19 10.09
C MET A 213 17.88 3.72 8.78
N TRP A 214 18.63 4.55 8.07
CA TRP A 214 18.23 5.08 6.76
C TRP A 214 18.00 3.95 5.74
N LEU A 215 18.94 2.99 5.63
CA LEU A 215 18.84 1.85 4.72
C LEU A 215 17.61 1.00 5.03
N LEU A 216 17.40 0.66 6.31
CA LEU A 216 16.27 -0.16 6.74
C LEU A 216 14.94 0.55 6.52
N ALA A 217 14.85 1.84 6.84
CA ALA A 217 13.63 2.63 6.61
C ALA A 217 13.31 2.77 5.12
N ALA A 218 14.31 2.96 4.27
CA ALA A 218 14.14 3.04 2.82
C ALA A 218 13.65 1.70 2.22
N ASP A 219 14.23 0.57 2.68
CA ASP A 219 13.82 -0.76 2.24
C ASP A 219 12.38 -1.08 2.70
N CYS A 220 12.01 -0.77 3.95
CA CYS A 220 10.65 -0.93 4.49
C CYS A 220 9.64 -0.07 3.73
N MET A 221 9.96 1.20 3.49
CA MET A 221 9.08 2.09 2.73
C MET A 221 8.86 1.59 1.29
N GLN A 222 9.93 1.16 0.61
CA GLN A 222 9.83 0.59 -0.74
C GLN A 222 8.94 -0.65 -0.73
N MET A 223 9.10 -1.51 0.27
CA MET A 223 8.29 -2.72 0.44
C MET A 223 6.82 -2.39 0.63
N CYS A 224 6.48 -1.42 1.50
CA CYS A 224 5.11 -0.97 1.72
C CYS A 224 4.46 -0.45 0.43
N TRP A 225 5.17 0.40 -0.33
CA TRP A 225 4.66 0.91 -1.60
C TRP A 225 4.44 -0.19 -2.64
N VAL A 226 5.37 -1.14 -2.75
CA VAL A 226 5.23 -2.27 -3.67
C VAL A 226 4.05 -3.16 -3.29
N THR A 227 3.88 -3.48 -2.01
CA THR A 227 2.74 -4.26 -1.51
C THR A 227 1.44 -3.53 -1.77
N LEU A 228 1.34 -2.25 -1.38
CA LEU A 228 0.14 -1.44 -1.59
C LEU A 228 -0.23 -1.32 -3.09
N ALA A 229 0.74 -1.07 -3.95
CA ALA A 229 0.52 -1.01 -5.39
C ALA A 229 0.04 -2.35 -5.98
N ALA A 230 0.59 -3.47 -5.49
CA ALA A 230 0.18 -4.81 -5.89
C ALA A 230 -1.22 -5.15 -5.39
N ASP A 231 -1.61 -4.69 -4.20
CA ASP A 231 -2.95 -4.91 -3.65
C ASP A 231 -4.01 -4.03 -4.32
N VAL A 232 -3.66 -2.79 -4.70
CA VAL A 232 -4.53 -1.95 -5.54
C VAL A 232 -4.74 -2.59 -6.91
N ALA A 233 -3.70 -3.18 -7.50
CA ALA A 233 -3.82 -3.87 -8.78
C ALA A 233 -4.64 -5.17 -8.69
N TRP A 234 -4.52 -5.89 -7.58
CA TRP A 234 -5.21 -7.16 -7.36
C TRP A 234 -5.35 -7.48 -5.86
N ALA A 235 -6.50 -7.16 -5.29
CA ALA A 235 -6.83 -7.39 -3.89
C ALA A 235 -7.29 -8.83 -3.57
N GLY A 236 -7.56 -9.66 -4.58
CA GLY A 236 -8.12 -11.01 -4.41
C GLY A 236 -7.25 -12.02 -3.63
N SER A 237 -6.03 -11.63 -3.24
CA SER A 237 -5.13 -12.45 -2.44
C SER A 237 -5.25 -12.24 -0.92
N LEU A 238 -6.06 -11.27 -0.49
CA LEU A 238 -6.17 -10.93 0.94
C LEU A 238 -7.28 -11.76 1.59
N ALA A 239 -6.96 -12.40 2.72
CA ALA A 239 -7.95 -13.14 3.51
C ALA A 239 -8.99 -12.19 4.12
N MET A 240 -10.28 -12.52 3.94
CA MET A 240 -11.39 -11.77 4.52
C MET A 240 -11.78 -12.35 5.87
N PRO A 241 -11.70 -11.60 6.98
CA PRO A 241 -12.17 -12.07 8.27
C PRO A 241 -13.71 -12.01 8.31
N GLY A 242 -14.38 -13.10 8.70
CA GLY A 242 -15.76 -13.04 9.11
C GLY A 242 -16.79 -13.93 8.39
N GLU A 243 -16.50 -14.49 7.22
CA GLU A 243 -17.48 -15.32 6.48
C GLU A 243 -17.29 -16.82 6.69
N SER A 244 -16.12 -17.23 7.12
CA SER A 244 -15.76 -18.63 7.32
C SER A 244 -15.10 -18.81 8.69
N GLY A 245 -15.36 -19.93 9.37
CA GLY A 245 -14.79 -20.23 10.69
C GLY A 245 -13.26 -20.07 10.76
N ALA A 246 -12.69 -20.06 11.95
CA ALA A 246 -11.27 -19.79 12.19
C ALA A 246 -10.32 -20.67 11.36
N GLU A 247 -10.68 -21.92 11.06
CA GLU A 247 -9.87 -22.83 10.23
C GLU A 247 -9.76 -22.36 8.78
N ASN A 248 -10.88 -21.92 8.20
CA ASN A 248 -10.88 -21.40 6.82
C ASN A 248 -10.15 -20.08 6.71
N TRP A 249 -10.23 -19.22 7.74
CA TRP A 249 -9.44 -17.98 7.78
C TRP A 249 -7.94 -18.25 7.83
N LEU A 250 -7.48 -19.23 8.60
CA LEU A 250 -6.06 -19.62 8.65
C LEU A 250 -5.56 -20.16 7.30
N THR A 251 -6.34 -20.99 6.62
CA THR A 251 -5.99 -21.47 5.28
C THR A 251 -5.90 -20.34 4.28
N GLN A 252 -6.85 -19.41 4.27
CA GLN A 252 -6.81 -18.22 3.44
C GLN A 252 -5.59 -17.32 3.74
N CYS A 253 -5.18 -17.20 5.01
CA CYS A 253 -3.97 -16.46 5.37
C CYS A 253 -2.71 -17.10 4.79
N VAL A 254 -2.60 -18.43 4.80
CA VAL A 254 -1.47 -19.15 4.22
C VAL A 254 -1.44 -18.99 2.70
N GLU A 255 -2.58 -19.12 2.04
CA GLU A 255 -2.73 -18.87 0.60
C GLU A 255 -2.40 -17.42 0.26
N GLY A 256 -2.92 -16.46 1.04
CA GLY A 256 -2.63 -15.04 0.89
C GLY A 256 -1.15 -14.72 1.02
N MET A 257 -0.45 -15.36 1.96
CA MET A 257 1.00 -15.22 2.12
C MET A 257 1.75 -15.76 0.90
N GLY A 258 1.34 -16.92 0.37
CA GLY A 258 1.93 -17.48 -0.85
C GLY A 258 1.75 -16.58 -2.06
N LEU A 259 0.54 -16.04 -2.24
CA LEU A 259 0.22 -15.09 -3.31
C LEU A 259 0.95 -13.75 -3.15
N TRP A 260 1.10 -13.26 -1.91
CA TRP A 260 1.90 -12.07 -1.64
C TRP A 260 3.38 -12.28 -2.02
N MET A 261 3.98 -13.40 -1.67
CA MET A 261 5.34 -13.74 -2.08
C MET A 261 5.46 -13.81 -3.62
N PHE A 262 4.46 -14.35 -4.31
CA PHE A 262 4.42 -14.35 -5.77
C PHE A 262 4.35 -12.93 -6.35
N LYS A 263 3.47 -12.06 -5.81
CA LYS A 263 3.40 -10.62 -6.19
C LYS A 263 4.76 -9.93 -6.03
N LEU A 264 5.45 -10.17 -4.92
CA LEU A 264 6.78 -9.62 -4.68
C LEU A 264 7.83 -10.13 -5.68
N LEU A 265 7.76 -11.39 -6.07
CA LEU A 265 8.65 -11.97 -7.06
C LEU A 265 8.47 -11.30 -8.43
N VAL A 266 7.22 -11.13 -8.87
CA VAL A 266 6.88 -10.41 -10.10
C VAL A 266 7.32 -8.94 -10.01
N ALA A 267 7.03 -8.25 -8.91
CA ALA A 267 7.42 -6.87 -8.69
C ALA A 267 8.94 -6.70 -8.68
N SER A 268 9.68 -7.64 -8.08
CA SER A 268 11.15 -7.62 -8.06
C SER A 268 11.75 -7.73 -9.45
N PHE A 269 11.19 -8.61 -10.29
CA PHE A 269 11.61 -8.76 -11.68
C PHE A 269 11.32 -7.47 -12.48
N MET A 270 10.09 -6.95 -12.39
CA MET A 270 9.71 -5.69 -13.03
C MET A 270 10.63 -4.54 -12.60
N LEU A 271 10.90 -4.43 -11.31
CA LEU A 271 11.78 -3.38 -10.77
C LEU A 271 13.23 -3.53 -11.27
N ALA A 272 13.75 -4.75 -11.37
CA ALA A 272 15.08 -5.02 -11.92
C ALA A 272 15.16 -4.60 -13.40
N VAL A 273 14.17 -4.97 -14.21
CA VAL A 273 14.09 -4.58 -15.62
C VAL A 273 13.97 -3.06 -15.78
N LEU A 274 13.12 -2.41 -14.98
CA LEU A 274 12.96 -0.95 -14.99
C LEU A 274 14.25 -0.22 -14.59
N ARG A 275 14.96 -0.72 -13.58
CA ARG A 275 16.26 -0.16 -13.17
C ARG A 275 17.28 -0.24 -14.29
N MET A 276 17.31 -1.33 -15.05
CA MET A 276 18.18 -1.50 -16.20
C MET A 276 17.78 -0.57 -17.37
N ALA A 277 16.49 -0.54 -17.72
CA ALA A 277 16.00 0.25 -18.85
C ALA A 277 16.07 1.77 -18.61
N LEU A 278 16.05 2.22 -17.36
CA LEU A 278 15.96 3.63 -16.94
C LEU A 278 17.21 4.12 -16.22
N LEU A 279 18.38 3.59 -16.57
CA LEU A 279 19.67 3.96 -15.97
C LEU A 279 19.93 5.48 -15.88
N PRO A 280 19.65 6.33 -16.91
CA PRO A 280 19.83 7.77 -16.79
C PRO A 280 18.82 8.42 -15.83
N ALA A 281 19.30 9.24 -14.88
CA ALA A 281 18.48 9.91 -13.88
C ALA A 281 17.34 10.75 -14.49
N GLY A 282 17.61 11.49 -15.55
CA GLY A 282 16.61 12.31 -16.24
C GLY A 282 15.48 11.49 -16.91
N ARG A 283 15.74 10.24 -17.32
CA ARG A 283 14.72 9.36 -17.86
C ARG A 283 13.82 8.83 -16.74
N ARG A 284 14.39 8.48 -15.58
CA ARG A 284 13.64 8.05 -14.39
C ARG A 284 12.68 9.12 -13.90
N ALA A 285 13.13 10.35 -13.77
CA ALA A 285 12.30 11.48 -13.36
C ALA A 285 11.08 11.68 -14.31
N ARG A 286 11.31 11.61 -15.63
CA ARG A 286 10.24 11.76 -16.63
C ARG A 286 9.21 10.64 -16.55
N VAL A 287 9.65 9.38 -16.38
CA VAL A 287 8.74 8.24 -16.25
C VAL A 287 7.94 8.33 -14.95
N ARG A 288 8.59 8.75 -13.84
CA ARG A 288 7.91 8.98 -12.56
C ARG A 288 6.84 10.05 -12.67
N LEU A 289 7.16 11.20 -13.25
CA LEU A 289 6.18 12.28 -13.48
C LEU A 289 5.04 11.82 -14.41
N GLY A 290 5.35 11.06 -15.46
CA GLY A 290 4.34 10.46 -16.34
C GLY A 290 3.42 9.48 -15.59
N ALA A 291 3.96 8.67 -14.68
CA ALA A 291 3.17 7.77 -13.86
C ALA A 291 2.25 8.52 -12.87
N ILE A 292 2.74 9.58 -12.24
CA ILE A 292 1.93 10.45 -11.36
C ILE A 292 0.83 11.14 -12.18
N PHE A 293 1.15 11.63 -13.36
CA PHE A 293 0.15 12.22 -14.27
C PHE A 293 -0.91 11.19 -14.70
N LEU A 294 -0.50 9.96 -15.04
CA LEU A 294 -1.41 8.87 -15.37
C LEU A 294 -2.35 8.55 -14.21
N LEU A 295 -1.83 8.49 -12.97
CA LEU A 295 -2.66 8.33 -11.77
C LEU A 295 -3.69 9.47 -11.66
N GLY A 296 -3.29 10.71 -11.92
CA GLY A 296 -4.19 11.85 -11.93
C GLY A 296 -5.31 11.74 -12.99
N VAL A 297 -4.97 11.29 -14.20
CA VAL A 297 -5.95 11.05 -15.26
C VAL A 297 -6.91 9.92 -14.89
N LEU A 298 -6.42 8.82 -14.36
CA LEU A 298 -7.25 7.69 -13.88
C LEU A 298 -8.16 8.13 -12.73
N ALA A 299 -7.64 8.92 -11.80
CA ALA A 299 -8.43 9.53 -10.74
C ALA A 299 -9.56 10.39 -11.32
N TRP A 300 -9.25 11.26 -12.27
CA TRP A 300 -10.24 12.10 -12.96
C TRP A 300 -11.29 11.27 -13.71
N GLN A 301 -10.87 10.21 -14.41
CA GLN A 301 -11.78 9.33 -15.15
C GLN A 301 -12.77 8.62 -14.22
N VAL A 302 -12.29 8.08 -13.11
CA VAL A 302 -13.14 7.46 -12.08
C VAL A 302 -14.13 8.49 -11.51
N THR A 303 -13.65 9.72 -11.24
CA THR A 303 -14.49 10.83 -10.76
C THR A 303 -15.60 11.17 -11.75
N SER A 304 -15.24 11.38 -13.00
CA SER A 304 -16.20 11.79 -14.03
C SER A 304 -17.26 10.72 -14.31
N SER A 305 -16.89 9.43 -14.23
CA SER A 305 -17.85 8.32 -14.41
C SER A 305 -18.88 8.25 -13.28
N HIS A 306 -18.49 8.56 -12.03
CA HIS A 306 -19.42 8.61 -10.90
C HIS A 306 -20.34 9.84 -10.94
N VAL A 307 -19.84 10.99 -11.41
CA VAL A 307 -20.65 12.20 -11.54
C VAL A 307 -21.62 12.11 -12.73
N ALA A 308 -21.23 11.40 -13.79
CA ALA A 308 -22.04 11.22 -15.00
C ALA A 308 -23.10 10.10 -14.86
N ALA A 309 -23.01 9.22 -13.85
CA ALA A 309 -24.09 8.29 -13.55
C ALA A 309 -25.26 9.10 -12.95
N PRO A 310 -26.37 9.35 -13.69
CA PRO A 310 -27.53 9.97 -13.08
C PRO A 310 -27.94 9.05 -11.93
N SER A 311 -28.15 9.63 -10.75
CA SER A 311 -28.89 8.98 -9.69
C SER A 311 -30.14 8.40 -10.37
N ALA A 312 -30.17 7.10 -10.61
CA ALA A 312 -31.40 6.42 -10.94
C ALA A 312 -32.27 6.63 -9.69
N GLU A 313 -33.05 7.72 -9.73
CA GLU A 313 -34.20 7.82 -8.85
C GLU A 313 -34.91 6.48 -8.98
N PRO A 314 -35.16 5.77 -7.89
CA PRO A 314 -36.04 4.63 -7.98
C PRO A 314 -37.32 5.18 -8.52
N GLU A 315 -37.60 4.89 -9.80
CA GLU A 315 -38.88 5.15 -10.45
C GLU A 315 -39.88 4.41 -9.58
N ASN A 316 -40.46 5.19 -8.69
CA ASN A 316 -41.52 4.76 -7.79
C ASN A 316 -42.69 4.42 -8.75
N HIS A 317 -42.65 3.19 -9.25
CA HIS A 317 -43.81 2.58 -9.82
C HIS A 317 -44.83 2.49 -8.66
N ASN A 318 -45.53 3.59 -8.47
CA ASN A 318 -46.87 3.57 -7.92
C ASN A 318 -47.67 2.67 -8.87
N VAL A 319 -47.59 1.39 -8.66
CA VAL A 319 -48.67 0.48 -9.05
C VAL A 319 -49.83 0.92 -8.18
N GLU A 320 -50.58 1.91 -8.69
CA GLU A 320 -51.92 2.14 -8.21
C GLU A 320 -52.62 0.80 -8.31
N ASP A 321 -52.89 0.23 -7.16
CA ASP A 321 -53.80 -0.90 -6.96
C ASP A 321 -55.20 -0.52 -7.44
N GLU A 322 -55.40 -0.59 -8.73
CA GLU A 322 -56.72 -0.63 -9.36
C GLU A 322 -57.26 -2.05 -9.27
N ASN A 323 -57.53 -2.51 -8.05
CA ASN A 323 -58.25 -3.75 -7.84
C ASN A 323 -59.12 -3.73 -6.58
N THR A 324 -59.93 -2.65 -6.46
CA THR A 324 -60.98 -2.60 -5.46
C THR A 324 -62.31 -2.69 -6.17
N GLN A 325 -62.61 -3.80 -6.81
CA GLN A 325 -63.98 -4.16 -7.17
C GLN A 325 -64.16 -5.67 -7.19
N GLY A 326 -64.97 -6.16 -6.30
CA GLY A 326 -65.48 -7.52 -6.39
C GLY A 326 -65.60 -8.31 -5.10
N TYR A 327 -66.01 -7.69 -4.01
CA TYR A 327 -66.60 -8.49 -2.92
C TYR A 327 -68.09 -8.62 -3.18
N SER A 328 -68.49 -9.65 -3.90
CA SER A 328 -69.84 -10.20 -3.87
C SER A 328 -70.01 -10.94 -2.56
N THR A 329 -70.91 -10.41 -1.77
CA THR A 329 -71.53 -11.03 -0.60
C THR A 329 -72.19 -12.34 -0.98
N GLU A 330 -71.66 -13.47 -0.53
CA GLU A 330 -72.35 -14.76 -0.54
C GLU A 330 -72.89 -15.01 0.86
N PRO A 331 -74.19 -15.28 1.04
CA PRO A 331 -74.79 -15.47 2.36
C PRO A 331 -74.45 -16.86 2.89
N ALA A 332 -74.24 -16.95 4.19
CA ALA A 332 -74.04 -18.18 4.95
C ALA A 332 -75.25 -19.10 4.92
N PRO A 333 -75.07 -20.39 4.80
CA PRO A 333 -76.19 -21.33 5.06
C PRO A 333 -76.34 -21.56 6.57
N GLU A 334 -77.54 -21.29 7.07
CA GLU A 334 -78.06 -21.78 8.29
C GLU A 334 -78.11 -23.29 8.22
N GLY A 335 -77.66 -24.01 9.22
CA GLY A 335 -77.74 -25.46 9.33
C GLY A 335 -77.97 -25.88 10.76
N GLU A 336 -79.07 -26.38 10.98
CA GLU A 336 -79.87 -26.87 12.12
C GLU A 336 -79.19 -27.95 12.95
N PRO A 337 -79.83 -28.28 14.12
CA PRO A 337 -79.29 -29.07 15.21
C PRO A 337 -79.70 -30.51 15.15
N SER A 338 -78.91 -31.36 15.69
CA SER A 338 -79.37 -32.58 16.45
C SER A 338 -78.15 -33.22 17.16
#